data_66b21195eb141b5499a59ec19991f8bd
#
_entry.id   66b21195eb141b5499a59ec19991f8bd
#
_cell.length_a   1.000
_cell.length_b   1.000
_cell.length_c   1.000
_cell.angle_alpha   90.00
_cell.angle_beta   90.00
_cell.angle_gamma   90.00
#
_symmetry.space_group_name_H-M   'P 1'
#
loop_
_entity.id
_entity.type
_entity.pdbx_description
1 polymer ?
#
loop_
_entity_poly.entity_id
_entity_poly.type
_entity_poly.pdbx_seq_one_letter_code
_entity_poly.pdbx_strand_id
1 'polypeptide(L)' 'MLVPSKFTKLEESTIFKMLAILADKTPEETVMQALTRTKDDFLDASEFLAAMDILYFLGHLDVQDGSGVIEYA' A
#
# COMPACT_ATOMS: atom_id res chain seq x y z
N MET A 1 7.76 9.64 22.94
CA MET A 1 6.30 9.76 22.91
C MET A 1 5.86 10.59 21.71
N LEU A 2 4.82 10.15 21.04
CA LEU A 2 4.31 10.89 19.90
C LEU A 2 3.48 12.08 20.35
N VAL A 3 3.76 13.20 19.72
CA VAL A 3 2.97 14.41 19.99
C VAL A 3 1.80 14.42 19.02
N PRO A 4 0.56 14.57 19.50
CA PRO A 4 -0.59 14.66 18.60
C PRO A 4 -0.43 15.87 17.71
N SER A 5 -0.44 15.64 16.43
CA SER A 5 -0.23 16.69 15.46
C SER A 5 -0.78 16.23 14.12
N LYS A 6 -0.84 17.14 13.16
CA LYS A 6 -1.24 16.74 11.81
C LYS A 6 -0.28 15.74 11.20
N PHE A 7 0.94 15.71 11.65
CA PHE A 7 1.92 14.73 11.20
C PHE A 7 1.52 13.33 11.65
N THR A 8 1.11 13.20 12.91
CA THR A 8 0.63 11.93 13.46
C THR A 8 -0.63 11.47 12.72
N LYS A 9 -1.54 12.37 12.44
CA LYS A 9 -2.75 12.04 11.68
C LYS A 9 -2.43 11.54 10.29
N LEU A 10 -1.44 12.15 9.65
CA LEU A 10 -1.01 11.74 8.33
C LEU A 10 -0.47 10.31 8.36
N GLU A 11 0.32 9.99 9.37
CA GLU A 11 0.85 8.64 9.55
C GLU A 11 -0.25 7.63 9.75
N GLU A 12 -1.24 7.95 10.57
CA GLU A 12 -2.37 7.06 10.81
C GLU A 12 -3.11 6.76 9.51
N SER A 13 -3.39 7.80 8.73
CA SER A 13 -4.09 7.62 7.45
C SER A 13 -3.29 6.74 6.51
N THR A 14 -1.98 6.94 6.44
CA THR A 14 -1.11 6.14 5.58
C THR A 14 -1.08 4.69 6.04
N ILE A 15 -1.00 4.46 7.35
CA ILE A 15 -0.99 3.12 7.91
C ILE A 15 -2.28 2.37 7.57
N PHE A 16 -3.43 3.01 7.73
CA PHE A 16 -4.71 2.38 7.38
C PHE A 16 -4.76 2.01 5.91
N LYS A 17 -4.26 2.87 5.05
CA LYS A 17 -4.24 2.60 3.61
C LYS A 17 -3.27 1.48 3.25
N MET A 18 -2.15 1.42 3.92
CA MET A 18 -1.21 0.31 3.75
C MET A 18 -1.84 -1.01 4.19
N LEU A 19 -2.57 -0.99 5.30
CA LEU A 19 -3.28 -2.17 5.79
C LEU A 19 -4.36 -2.61 4.80
N ALA A 20 -5.02 -1.67 4.13
CA ALA A 20 -6.01 -2.01 3.12
C ALA A 20 -5.38 -2.82 1.97
N ILE A 21 -4.15 -2.50 1.59
CA ILE A 21 -3.45 -3.26 0.56
C ILE A 21 -3.18 -4.69 1.05
N LEU A 22 -2.77 -4.84 2.30
CA LEU A 22 -2.38 -6.15 2.84
C LEU A 22 -3.56 -7.00 3.29
N ALA A 23 -4.70 -6.38 3.63
CA ALA A 23 -5.81 -7.07 4.28
C ALA A 23 -6.43 -8.17 3.41
N ASP A 24 -6.69 -7.86 2.15
CA ASP A 24 -7.34 -8.78 1.23
C ASP A 24 -6.40 -9.18 0.10
N LYS A 25 -5.11 -9.23 0.38
CA LYS A 25 -4.12 -9.59 -0.62
C LYS A 25 -4.35 -10.99 -1.13
N THR A 26 -4.13 -11.19 -2.42
CA THR A 26 -4.23 -12.50 -3.05
C THR A 26 -2.89 -12.93 -3.62
N PRO A 27 -2.61 -14.24 -3.65
CA PRO A 27 -1.36 -14.72 -4.26
C PRO A 27 -1.29 -14.33 -5.73
N GLU A 28 -0.11 -13.95 -6.18
CA GLU A 28 0.15 -13.62 -7.57
C GLU A 28 -0.66 -12.43 -8.10
N GLU A 29 -1.15 -11.59 -7.19
CA GLU A 29 -1.88 -10.38 -7.55
C GLU A 29 -0.93 -9.40 -8.23
N THR A 30 -1.41 -8.76 -9.30
CA THR A 30 -0.63 -7.70 -9.94
C THR A 30 -0.89 -6.36 -9.28
N VAL A 31 -0.01 -5.38 -9.56
CA VAL A 31 -0.17 -4.02 -9.07
C VAL A 31 -1.52 -3.46 -9.52
N MET A 32 -1.91 -3.70 -10.78
CA MET A 32 -3.19 -3.21 -11.31
C MET A 32 -4.37 -3.84 -10.58
N GLN A 33 -4.27 -5.14 -10.28
CA GLN A 33 -5.34 -5.82 -9.54
C GLN A 33 -5.47 -5.26 -8.13
N ALA A 34 -4.35 -5.02 -7.46
CA ALA A 34 -4.36 -4.43 -6.13
C ALA A 34 -4.93 -3.02 -6.16
N LEU A 35 -4.57 -2.22 -7.15
CA LEU A 35 -5.11 -0.88 -7.31
C LEU A 35 -6.63 -0.92 -7.47
N THR A 36 -7.12 -1.81 -8.33
CA THR A 36 -8.55 -1.95 -8.57
C THR A 36 -9.28 -2.39 -7.30
N ARG A 37 -8.71 -3.35 -6.59
CA ARG A 37 -9.29 -3.89 -5.35
C ARG A 37 -9.40 -2.83 -4.26
N THR A 38 -8.43 -1.93 -4.19
CA THR A 38 -8.36 -0.95 -3.10
C THR A 38 -8.71 0.47 -3.54
N LYS A 39 -9.26 0.63 -4.73
CA LYS A 39 -9.46 1.98 -5.29
C LYS A 39 -10.30 2.90 -4.42
N ASP A 40 -11.23 2.35 -3.65
CA ASP A 40 -12.10 3.14 -2.79
C ASP A 40 -11.40 3.59 -1.50
N ASP A 41 -10.25 3.02 -1.22
CA ASP A 41 -9.47 3.36 -0.03
C ASP A 41 -8.46 4.48 -0.29
N PHE A 42 -8.26 4.83 -1.56
CA PHE A 42 -7.28 5.83 -1.96
C PHE A 42 -7.95 6.93 -2.77
N LEU A 43 -7.41 8.14 -2.66
CA LEU A 43 -7.91 9.28 -3.42
C LEU A 43 -7.61 9.13 -4.92
N ASP A 44 -6.42 8.61 -5.23
CA ASP A 44 -6.00 8.41 -6.60
C ASP A 44 -4.86 7.38 -6.66
N ALA A 45 -4.41 7.11 -7.87
CA ALA A 45 -3.35 6.14 -8.09
C ALA A 45 -2.03 6.57 -7.45
N SER A 46 -1.76 7.87 -7.38
CA SER A 46 -0.52 8.37 -6.76
C SER A 46 -0.45 8.01 -5.29
N GLU A 47 -1.58 8.13 -4.59
CA GLU A 47 -1.63 7.78 -3.18
C GLU A 47 -1.43 6.28 -2.98
N PHE A 48 -2.03 5.47 -3.84
CA PHE A 48 -1.84 4.02 -3.82
C PHE A 48 -0.36 3.68 -4.03
N LEU A 49 0.26 4.27 -5.03
CA LEU A 49 1.67 3.99 -5.34
C LEU A 49 2.60 4.43 -4.21
N ALA A 50 2.28 5.54 -3.55
CA ALA A 50 3.05 5.98 -2.39
C ALA A 50 2.99 4.95 -1.27
N ALA A 51 1.81 4.38 -1.01
CA ALA A 51 1.66 3.34 0.00
C ALA A 51 2.41 2.07 -0.39
N MET A 52 2.39 1.71 -1.67
CA MET A 52 3.15 0.56 -2.18
C MET A 52 4.65 0.77 -1.98
N ASP A 53 5.15 1.97 -2.25
CA ASP A 53 6.56 2.29 -2.06
C ASP A 53 6.99 2.13 -0.60
N ILE A 54 6.16 2.57 0.32
CA ILE A 54 6.46 2.43 1.75
C ILE A 54 6.49 0.95 2.13
N LEU A 55 5.52 0.16 1.68
CA LEU A 55 5.47 -1.27 1.96
C LEU A 55 6.69 -1.99 1.39
N TYR A 56 7.10 -1.61 0.19
CA TYR A 56 8.30 -2.15 -0.43
C TYR A 56 9.55 -1.81 0.41
N PHE A 57 9.67 -0.55 0.79
CA PHE A 57 10.81 -0.08 1.58
C PHE A 57 10.89 -0.81 2.92
N LEU A 58 9.74 -1.08 3.54
CA LEU A 58 9.69 -1.79 4.82
C LEU A 58 9.85 -3.30 4.68
N GLY A 59 9.92 -3.82 3.46
CA GLY A 59 10.13 -5.25 3.24
C GLY A 59 8.86 -6.09 3.31
N HIS A 60 7.69 -5.47 3.23
CA HIS A 60 6.42 -6.20 3.29
C HIS A 60 5.97 -6.74 1.94
N LEU A 61 6.52 -6.24 0.86
CA LEU A 61 6.23 -6.73 -0.47
C LEU A 61 7.35 -6.37 -1.43
N ASP A 62 7.33 -7.04 -2.57
CA ASP A 62 8.20 -6.74 -3.70
C ASP A 62 7.36 -6.84 -4.97
N VAL A 63 7.82 -6.29 -6.06
CA VAL A 63 7.11 -6.35 -7.34
C VAL A 63 8.04 -6.95 -8.38
N GLN A 64 7.57 -7.98 -9.06
CA GLN A 64 8.37 -8.63 -10.11
C GLN A 64 8.47 -7.75 -11.35
N ASP A 65 9.67 -7.64 -11.87
CA ASP A 65 9.88 -6.91 -13.12
C ASP A 65 9.19 -7.64 -14.26
N GLY A 66 8.59 -6.85 -15.14
CA GLY A 66 7.97 -7.38 -16.34
C GLY A 66 6.53 -7.83 -16.15
N SER A 67 6.25 -8.62 -15.13
CA SER A 67 4.89 -9.11 -14.91
C SER A 67 4.04 -8.17 -14.05
N GLY A 68 4.68 -7.38 -13.21
CA GLY A 68 3.98 -6.54 -12.26
C GLY A 68 3.30 -7.31 -11.13
N VAL A 69 3.64 -8.57 -10.95
CA VAL A 69 3.08 -9.39 -9.87
C VAL A 69 3.70 -8.98 -8.55
N ILE A 70 2.84 -8.82 -7.53
CA ILE A 70 3.28 -8.45 -6.19
C ILE A 70 3.62 -9.72 -5.42
N GLU A 71 4.82 -9.73 -4.84
CA GLU A 71 5.23 -10.79 -3.93
C GLU A 71 5.12 -10.27 -2.50
N TYR A 72 4.15 -10.76 -1.78
CA TYR A 72 3.95 -10.35 -0.39
C TYR A 72 4.85 -11.17 0.53
N ALA A 73 5.42 -10.50 1.52
CA ALA A 73 6.30 -11.16 2.49
C ALA A 73 5.53 -12.05 3.46
#